data_d12e01b59f4844d32f78f9c9972c2a78
#
_entry.id   d12e01b59f4844d32f78f9c9972c2a78
#
_cell.length_a   1.000
_cell.length_b   1.000
_cell.length_c   1.000
_cell.angle_alpha   90.00
_cell.angle_beta   90.00
_cell.angle_gamma   90.00
#
_symmetry.space_group_name_H-M   'P 1'
#
loop_
_entity.id
_entity.type
_entity.pdbx_description
1 polymer ?
#
loop_
_entity_poly.entity_id
_entity_poly.type
_entity_poly.pdbx_seq_one_letter_code
_entity_poly.pdbx_strand_id
1 'polypeptide(L)'
;IRKSLVGSEMCIRDSCLIGLCIFSFVLQYLAQMNQEMFVNLGFVPNTFFNSILSIEAYIPIITSMFLHGGLAHIGGNMLYLWIFGDNVEDSMGKTRFIIFYFLCGGIAAISQGLVDPTSNIPMVGASGAIAGVLGAYLILYPRANVKCLIFIIIIIQMIRVPAFIVLGFWIFGQFFSAPFSLDSEGGTAYFAHIGGFIAGMI
;
A
#
# COMPACT_ATOMS: atom_id res chain seq x y z
N ILE A 1 -18.87 5.66 15.24
CA ILE A 1 -17.78 6.66 15.30
C ILE A 1 -17.84 7.27 16.68
N ARG A 2 -16.95 6.88 17.59
CA ARG A 2 -16.59 7.78 18.66
C ARG A 2 -16.04 9.02 17.96
N LYS A 3 -16.74 10.14 18.00
CA LYS A 3 -16.10 11.44 17.88
C LYS A 3 -14.96 11.42 18.89
N SER A 4 -13.72 11.35 18.45
CA SER A 4 -12.58 11.70 19.27
C SER A 4 -12.85 13.10 19.79
N LEU A 5 -13.17 13.22 21.09
CA LEU A 5 -13.22 14.47 21.82
C LEU A 5 -11.81 14.94 22.24
N VAL A 6 -10.80 14.35 21.63
CA VAL A 6 -9.43 14.84 21.68
C VAL A 6 -9.26 15.67 20.43
N GLY A 7 -8.95 16.95 20.65
CA GLY A 7 -8.91 17.99 19.63
C GLY A 7 -8.13 17.55 18.40
N SER A 8 -8.47 18.18 17.31
CA SER A 8 -7.91 18.09 15.95
C SER A 8 -6.37 18.20 15.90
N GLU A 9 -5.67 17.31 16.56
CA GLU A 9 -4.31 16.98 16.18
C GLU A 9 -4.46 16.07 14.95
N MET A 10 -4.43 16.68 13.79
CA MET A 10 -4.22 16.01 12.51
C MET A 10 -3.18 14.91 12.75
N CYS A 11 -3.51 13.64 12.45
CA CYS A 11 -2.55 12.55 12.57
C CYS A 11 -1.36 12.88 11.67
N ILE A 12 -0.24 13.21 12.30
CA ILE A 12 0.88 13.91 11.63
C ILE A 12 1.66 12.91 10.77
N ARG A 13 1.59 11.60 11.08
CA ARG A 13 2.48 10.61 10.47
C ARG A 13 1.94 10.03 9.18
N ASP A 14 0.65 9.73 9.08
CA ASP A 14 0.02 9.36 7.82
C ASP A 14 0.13 10.53 6.82
N SER A 15 -0.11 11.77 7.27
CA SER A 15 0.08 12.98 6.47
C SER A 15 1.54 13.20 6.06
N CYS A 16 2.52 12.84 6.91
CA CYS A 16 3.94 12.87 6.54
C CYS A 16 4.26 11.81 5.47
N LEU A 17 3.73 10.59 5.59
CA LEU A 17 3.91 9.54 4.59
C LEU A 17 3.29 9.94 3.26
N ILE A 18 2.07 10.50 3.29
CA ILE A 18 1.41 11.07 2.10
C ILE A 18 2.27 12.15 1.47
N GLY A 19 2.76 13.10 2.28
CA GLY A 19 3.64 14.17 1.81
C GLY A 19 4.94 13.66 1.18
N LEU A 20 5.57 12.65 1.79
CA LEU A 20 6.78 12.01 1.25
C LEU A 20 6.50 11.29 -0.07
N CYS A 21 5.39 10.56 -0.20
CA CYS A 21 5.02 9.91 -1.45
C CYS A 21 4.76 10.94 -2.56
N ILE A 22 4.02 12.01 -2.26
CA ILE A 22 3.76 13.09 -3.22
C ILE A 22 5.07 13.79 -3.62
N PHE A 23 5.93 14.12 -2.66
CA PHE A 23 7.23 14.73 -2.92
C PHE A 23 8.10 13.83 -3.80
N SER A 24 8.20 12.53 -3.48
CA SER A 24 8.96 11.57 -4.29
C SER A 24 8.40 11.46 -5.70
N PHE A 25 7.08 11.46 -5.85
CA PHE A 25 6.44 11.41 -7.17
C PHE A 25 6.71 12.68 -8.00
N VAL A 26 6.71 13.85 -7.37
CA VAL A 26 7.09 15.11 -8.05
C VAL A 26 8.55 15.05 -8.49
N LEU A 27 9.46 14.54 -7.66
CA LEU A 27 10.86 14.35 -8.03
C LEU A 27 11.01 13.36 -9.18
N GLN A 28 10.26 12.23 -9.18
CA GLN A 28 10.23 11.28 -10.30
C GLN A 28 9.86 11.99 -11.61
N TYR A 29 8.83 12.84 -11.57
CA TYR A 29 8.34 13.57 -12.73
C TYR A 29 9.37 14.60 -13.23
N LEU A 30 9.93 15.41 -12.32
CA LEU A 30 10.93 16.41 -12.64
C LEU A 30 12.25 15.82 -13.14
N ALA A 31 12.67 14.68 -12.57
CA ALA A 31 13.86 13.95 -12.98
C ALA A 31 13.64 13.15 -14.28
N GLN A 32 12.44 13.12 -14.83
CA GLN A 32 12.08 12.29 -15.99
C GLN A 32 12.54 10.85 -15.82
N MET A 33 12.20 10.25 -14.64
CA MET A 33 12.65 8.91 -14.28
C MET A 33 12.40 7.91 -15.40
N ASN A 34 13.47 7.27 -15.86
CA ASN A 34 13.45 6.24 -16.89
C ASN A 34 13.32 4.83 -16.27
N GLN A 35 13.18 3.83 -17.13
CA GLN A 35 13.06 2.43 -16.71
C GLN A 35 14.22 1.95 -15.83
N GLU A 36 15.44 2.40 -16.10
CA GLU A 36 16.63 2.02 -15.34
C GLU A 36 16.56 2.52 -13.89
N MET A 37 16.08 3.74 -13.66
CA MET A 37 15.88 4.28 -12.32
C MET A 37 14.80 3.51 -11.54
N PHE A 38 13.73 3.08 -12.22
CA PHE A 38 12.71 2.21 -11.59
C PHE A 38 13.29 0.84 -11.21
N VAL A 39 14.18 0.26 -12.01
CA VAL A 39 14.86 -1.00 -11.68
C VAL A 39 15.81 -0.83 -10.48
N ASN A 40 16.53 0.30 -10.40
CA ASN A 40 17.50 0.54 -9.33
C ASN A 40 16.86 0.88 -7.97
N LEU A 41 15.71 1.56 -7.97
CA LEU A 41 15.03 2.03 -6.76
C LEU A 41 13.77 1.23 -6.41
N GLY A 42 13.21 0.49 -7.35
CA GLY A 42 12.11 -0.45 -7.15
C GLY A 42 12.60 -1.78 -6.61
N PHE A 43 11.71 -2.52 -5.97
CA PHE A 43 12.04 -3.87 -5.52
C PHE A 43 11.99 -4.85 -6.69
N VAL A 44 13.14 -5.41 -7.06
CA VAL A 44 13.28 -6.43 -8.12
C VAL A 44 13.59 -7.78 -7.47
N PRO A 45 12.68 -8.77 -7.53
CA PRO A 45 12.86 -10.07 -6.88
C PRO A 45 14.17 -10.75 -7.23
N ASN A 46 14.48 -10.88 -8.53
CA ASN A 46 15.71 -11.52 -8.99
C ASN A 46 16.98 -10.86 -8.40
N THR A 47 17.05 -9.55 -8.41
CA THR A 47 18.19 -8.81 -7.82
C THR A 47 18.27 -9.04 -6.32
N PHE A 48 17.14 -8.98 -5.62
CA PHE A 48 17.11 -9.18 -4.17
C PHE A 48 17.58 -10.58 -3.77
N PHE A 49 17.02 -11.64 -4.35
CA PHE A 49 17.36 -13.02 -3.95
C PHE A 49 18.77 -13.43 -4.35
N ASN A 50 19.33 -12.89 -5.43
CA ASN A 50 20.72 -13.12 -5.81
C ASN A 50 21.72 -12.33 -4.95
N SER A 51 21.30 -11.31 -4.22
CA SER A 51 22.15 -10.42 -3.42
C SER A 51 21.72 -10.33 -1.96
N ILE A 52 21.00 -11.33 -1.45
CA ILE A 52 20.38 -11.31 -0.11
C ILE A 52 21.38 -11.11 1.04
N LEU A 53 22.65 -11.40 0.84
CA LEU A 53 23.72 -11.19 1.81
C LEU A 53 24.28 -9.75 1.79
N SER A 54 23.95 -8.96 0.76
CA SER A 54 24.35 -7.55 0.65
C SER A 54 23.32 -6.65 1.32
N ILE A 55 23.77 -5.70 2.15
CA ILE A 55 22.88 -4.73 2.79
C ILE A 55 22.19 -3.83 1.75
N GLU A 56 22.84 -3.61 0.61
CA GLU A 56 22.31 -2.77 -0.48
C GLU A 56 21.06 -3.36 -1.11
N ALA A 57 20.89 -4.71 -1.08
CA ALA A 57 19.69 -5.39 -1.60
C ALA A 57 18.41 -5.00 -0.84
N TYR A 58 18.54 -4.52 0.41
CA TYR A 58 17.39 -4.14 1.23
C TYR A 58 16.92 -2.70 1.01
N ILE A 59 17.75 -1.83 0.40
CA ILE A 59 17.39 -0.44 0.12
C ILE A 59 16.13 -0.36 -0.77
N PRO A 60 16.00 -1.14 -1.87
CA PRO A 60 14.83 -1.13 -2.73
C PRO A 60 13.53 -1.55 -2.03
N ILE A 61 13.58 -2.32 -0.96
CA ILE A 61 12.38 -2.64 -0.16
C ILE A 61 11.75 -1.36 0.38
N ILE A 62 12.58 -0.40 0.82
CA ILE A 62 12.09 0.87 1.39
C ILE A 62 11.80 1.89 0.28
N THR A 63 12.73 2.07 -0.67
CA THR A 63 12.59 3.10 -1.71
C THR A 63 11.42 2.83 -2.64
N SER A 64 11.14 1.56 -2.94
CA SER A 64 10.00 1.16 -3.75
C SER A 64 8.65 1.64 -3.22
N MET A 65 8.50 1.76 -1.90
CA MET A 65 7.26 2.21 -1.26
C MET A 65 6.91 3.68 -1.57
N PHE A 66 7.91 4.47 -2.01
CA PHE A 66 7.71 5.90 -2.33
C PHE A 66 7.62 6.16 -3.83
N LEU A 67 7.92 5.18 -4.66
CA LEU A 67 7.82 5.28 -6.11
C LEU A 67 6.41 4.92 -6.60
N HIS A 68 5.96 5.59 -7.66
CA HIS A 68 4.62 5.33 -8.22
C HIS A 68 4.65 5.37 -9.74
N GLY A 69 3.98 4.42 -10.38
CA GLY A 69 3.96 4.26 -11.83
C GLY A 69 3.06 5.25 -12.58
N GLY A 70 2.36 6.17 -11.86
CA GLY A 70 1.52 7.19 -12.51
C GLY A 70 0.52 7.84 -11.56
N LEU A 71 -0.19 8.87 -12.05
CA LEU A 71 -1.12 9.70 -11.25
C LEU A 71 -2.25 8.89 -10.61
N ALA A 72 -2.85 7.95 -11.34
CA ALA A 72 -3.92 7.12 -10.79
C ALA A 72 -3.40 6.20 -9.67
N HIS A 73 -2.17 5.70 -9.82
CA HIS A 73 -1.52 4.84 -8.83
C HIS A 73 -1.25 5.59 -7.53
N ILE A 74 -0.59 6.75 -7.59
CA ILE A 74 -0.35 7.55 -6.37
C ILE A 74 -1.67 8.07 -5.79
N GLY A 75 -2.60 8.55 -6.62
CA GLY A 75 -3.89 9.04 -6.15
C GLY A 75 -4.70 7.99 -5.38
N GLY A 76 -4.75 6.77 -5.88
CA GLY A 76 -5.37 5.63 -5.19
C GLY A 76 -4.69 5.33 -3.86
N ASN A 77 -3.35 5.22 -3.84
CA ASN A 77 -2.59 4.97 -2.62
C ASN A 77 -2.82 6.04 -1.56
N MET A 78 -2.72 7.31 -1.92
CA MET A 78 -2.90 8.40 -0.96
C MET A 78 -4.34 8.47 -0.44
N LEU A 79 -5.32 8.21 -1.30
CA LEU A 79 -6.72 8.15 -0.88
C LEU A 79 -6.97 7.06 0.17
N TYR A 80 -6.45 5.84 -0.05
CA TYR A 80 -6.61 4.75 0.90
C TYR A 80 -5.85 5.01 2.20
N LEU A 81 -4.62 5.52 2.13
CA LEU A 81 -3.85 5.86 3.31
C LEU A 81 -4.55 6.96 4.13
N TRP A 82 -5.08 7.98 3.48
CA TRP A 82 -5.83 9.06 4.13
C TRP A 82 -7.12 8.58 4.81
N ILE A 83 -7.89 7.66 4.17
CA ILE A 83 -9.17 7.18 4.73
C ILE A 83 -8.96 6.23 5.91
N PHE A 84 -7.96 5.35 5.84
CA PHE A 84 -7.78 4.26 6.78
C PHE A 84 -6.61 4.44 7.74
N GLY A 85 -5.57 5.18 7.33
CA GLY A 85 -4.34 5.36 8.08
C GLY A 85 -4.52 6.08 9.40
N ASP A 86 -5.29 7.16 9.38
CA ASP A 86 -5.58 8.02 10.54
C ASP A 86 -6.09 7.22 11.76
N ASN A 87 -7.09 6.38 11.53
CA ASN A 87 -7.68 5.57 12.60
C ASN A 87 -6.73 4.49 13.15
N VAL A 88 -5.91 3.90 12.28
CA VAL A 88 -4.91 2.90 12.68
C VAL A 88 -3.78 3.56 13.44
N GLU A 89 -3.29 4.73 13.00
CA GLU A 89 -2.31 5.54 13.72
C GLU A 89 -2.80 5.91 15.11
N ASP A 90 -4.04 6.37 15.23
CA ASP A 90 -4.66 6.71 16.52
C ASP A 90 -4.71 5.53 17.49
N SER A 91 -4.97 4.33 16.98
CA SER A 91 -5.07 3.12 17.80
C SER A 91 -3.73 2.62 18.33
N MET A 92 -2.69 2.63 17.51
CA MET A 92 -1.40 2.07 17.90
C MET A 92 -0.37 3.12 18.33
N GLY A 93 -0.65 4.39 18.06
CA GLY A 93 0.24 5.53 18.34
C GLY A 93 1.29 5.75 17.26
N LYS A 94 1.74 6.99 17.17
CA LYS A 94 2.55 7.55 16.07
C LYS A 94 3.80 6.72 15.71
N THR A 95 4.60 6.36 16.70
CA THR A 95 5.88 5.65 16.46
C THR A 95 5.63 4.21 16.00
N ARG A 96 4.67 3.53 16.63
CA ARG A 96 4.33 2.15 16.27
C ARG A 96 3.72 2.08 14.88
N PHE A 97 2.92 3.07 14.47
CA PHE A 97 2.35 3.14 13.14
C PHE A 97 3.41 3.21 12.04
N ILE A 98 4.46 4.03 12.22
CA ILE A 98 5.56 4.10 11.24
C ILE A 98 6.31 2.76 11.13
N ILE A 99 6.65 2.15 12.27
CA ILE A 99 7.32 0.84 12.28
C ILE A 99 6.43 -0.21 11.61
N PHE A 100 5.17 -0.25 11.97
CA PHE A 100 4.16 -1.13 11.41
C PHE A 100 4.03 -0.97 9.88
N TYR A 101 3.94 0.27 9.39
CA TYR A 101 3.84 0.59 7.97
C TYR A 101 5.02 0.02 7.18
N PHE A 102 6.25 0.27 7.64
CA PHE A 102 7.45 -0.25 6.97
C PHE A 102 7.57 -1.77 7.07
N LEU A 103 7.20 -2.37 8.19
CA LEU A 103 7.18 -3.83 8.34
C LEU A 103 6.19 -4.47 7.37
N CYS A 104 4.95 -3.96 7.31
CA CYS A 104 3.95 -4.46 6.36
C CYS A 104 4.41 -4.31 4.91
N GLY A 105 5.03 -3.18 4.56
CA GLY A 105 5.59 -2.97 3.23
C GLY A 105 6.74 -3.92 2.89
N GLY A 106 7.62 -4.19 3.85
CA GLY A 106 8.70 -5.17 3.70
C GLY A 106 8.16 -6.59 3.50
N ILE A 107 7.20 -7.01 4.34
CA ILE A 107 6.55 -8.32 4.19
C ILE A 107 5.83 -8.42 2.85
N ALA A 108 5.16 -7.36 2.41
CA ALA A 108 4.51 -7.29 1.11
C ALA A 108 5.50 -7.51 -0.04
N ALA A 109 6.65 -6.81 -0.01
CA ALA A 109 7.69 -6.95 -1.02
C ALA A 109 8.23 -8.38 -1.08
N ILE A 110 8.54 -8.97 0.07
CA ILE A 110 9.01 -10.36 0.15
C ILE A 110 7.93 -11.35 -0.32
N SER A 111 6.66 -11.13 0.05
CA SER A 111 5.54 -11.98 -0.40
C SER A 111 5.42 -12.01 -1.93
N GLN A 112 5.54 -10.88 -2.59
CA GLN A 112 5.55 -10.81 -4.06
C GLN A 112 6.78 -11.51 -4.63
N GLY A 113 7.96 -11.26 -4.07
CA GLY A 113 9.21 -11.84 -4.54
C GLY A 113 9.27 -13.36 -4.38
N LEU A 114 8.67 -13.93 -3.34
CA LEU A 114 8.65 -15.39 -3.12
C LEU A 114 7.78 -16.14 -4.13
N VAL A 115 6.82 -15.47 -4.76
CA VAL A 115 5.97 -16.09 -5.79
C VAL A 115 6.70 -16.23 -7.11
N ASP A 116 7.51 -15.23 -7.47
CA ASP A 116 8.41 -15.29 -8.63
C ASP A 116 9.78 -14.70 -8.29
N PRO A 117 10.68 -15.52 -7.69
CA PRO A 117 12.01 -15.06 -7.29
C PRO A 117 12.93 -14.69 -8.47
N THR A 118 12.55 -15.07 -9.68
CA THR A 118 13.33 -14.84 -10.90
C THR A 118 12.88 -13.60 -11.67
N SER A 119 11.81 -12.96 -11.22
CA SER A 119 11.25 -11.78 -11.89
C SER A 119 12.24 -10.61 -11.90
N ASN A 120 12.40 -10.02 -13.09
CA ASN A 120 13.15 -8.78 -13.30
C ASN A 120 12.25 -7.53 -13.34
N ILE A 121 10.96 -7.69 -13.07
CA ILE A 121 9.98 -6.61 -13.08
C ILE A 121 10.08 -5.84 -11.76
N PRO A 122 10.38 -4.53 -11.78
CA PRO A 122 10.44 -3.74 -10.57
C PRO A 122 9.05 -3.53 -9.98
N MET A 123 8.88 -3.89 -8.71
CA MET A 123 7.69 -3.56 -7.94
C MET A 123 7.86 -2.19 -7.30
N VAL A 124 6.86 -1.33 -7.45
CA VAL A 124 6.81 0.02 -6.88
C VAL A 124 5.43 0.34 -6.33
N GLY A 125 5.38 1.17 -5.31
CA GLY A 125 4.14 1.69 -4.71
C GLY A 125 4.03 1.44 -3.21
N ALA A 126 3.36 2.36 -2.55
CA ALA A 126 3.01 2.27 -1.13
C ALA A 126 1.99 1.17 -0.84
N SER A 127 1.37 0.59 -1.87
CA SER A 127 0.13 -0.20 -1.75
C SER A 127 0.27 -1.47 -0.91
N GLY A 128 1.45 -2.10 -0.88
CA GLY A 128 1.71 -3.25 0.00
C GLY A 128 1.66 -2.88 1.49
N ALA A 129 2.28 -1.77 1.88
CA ALA A 129 2.20 -1.23 3.24
C ALA A 129 0.78 -0.76 3.59
N ILE A 130 0.10 -0.10 2.64
CA ILE A 130 -1.30 0.33 2.79
C ILE A 130 -2.22 -0.89 2.94
N ALA A 131 -1.97 -1.97 2.22
CA ALA A 131 -2.70 -3.24 2.42
C ALA A 131 -2.59 -3.72 3.87
N GLY A 132 -1.42 -3.58 4.51
CA GLY A 132 -1.25 -3.82 5.95
C GLY A 132 -2.13 -2.90 6.80
N VAL A 133 -2.20 -1.62 6.48
CA VAL A 133 -3.11 -0.68 7.16
C VAL A 133 -4.57 -1.12 7.02
N LEU A 134 -5.00 -1.60 5.84
CA LEU A 134 -6.34 -2.14 5.62
C LEU A 134 -6.60 -3.40 6.44
N GLY A 135 -5.61 -4.30 6.55
CA GLY A 135 -5.68 -5.50 7.39
C GLY A 135 -5.89 -5.15 8.87
N ALA A 136 -5.06 -4.24 9.40
CA ALA A 136 -5.21 -3.73 10.76
C ALA A 136 -6.57 -3.04 10.97
N TYR A 137 -7.01 -2.22 10.03
CA TYR A 137 -8.30 -1.55 10.10
C TYR A 137 -9.47 -2.55 10.17
N LEU A 138 -9.39 -3.63 9.40
CA LEU A 138 -10.41 -4.69 9.43
C LEU A 138 -10.53 -5.33 10.82
N ILE A 139 -9.42 -5.56 11.51
CA ILE A 139 -9.41 -6.12 12.87
C ILE A 139 -9.89 -5.10 13.90
N LEU A 140 -9.40 -3.87 13.82
CA LEU A 140 -9.69 -2.83 14.83
C LEU A 140 -11.10 -2.24 14.69
N TYR A 141 -11.60 -2.10 13.45
CA TYR A 141 -12.82 -1.36 13.14
C TYR A 141 -13.76 -2.05 12.15
N PRO A 142 -14.06 -3.37 12.29
CA PRO A 142 -14.80 -4.14 11.28
C PRO A 142 -16.18 -3.59 10.96
N ARG A 143 -16.83 -2.96 11.93
CA ARG A 143 -18.19 -2.42 11.82
C ARG A 143 -18.24 -0.90 11.60
N ALA A 144 -17.10 -0.24 11.47
CA ALA A 144 -17.06 1.18 11.13
C ALA A 144 -17.66 1.41 9.73
N ASN A 145 -18.42 2.48 9.58
CA ASN A 145 -19.05 2.80 8.30
C ASN A 145 -18.07 3.57 7.41
N VAL A 146 -17.74 3.00 6.26
CA VAL A 146 -16.99 3.64 5.18
C VAL A 146 -17.98 4.31 4.23
N LYS A 147 -17.73 5.57 3.88
CA LYS A 147 -18.52 6.27 2.87
C LYS A 147 -18.05 5.84 1.49
N CYS A 148 -18.90 5.15 0.74
CA CYS A 148 -18.62 4.70 -0.61
C CYS A 148 -19.42 5.54 -1.60
N LEU A 149 -18.74 6.04 -2.63
CA LEU A 149 -19.37 6.71 -3.77
C LEU A 149 -19.70 5.65 -4.82
N ILE A 150 -20.97 5.49 -5.11
CA ILE A 150 -21.44 4.52 -6.10
C ILE A 150 -21.91 5.28 -7.33
N PHE A 151 -21.44 4.82 -8.49
CA PHE A 151 -21.88 5.28 -9.80
C PHE A 151 -22.77 4.22 -10.42
N ILE A 152 -24.06 4.49 -10.53
CA ILE A 152 -25.01 3.62 -11.22
C ILE A 152 -25.53 4.38 -12.44
N ILE A 153 -24.91 4.15 -13.61
CA ILE A 153 -25.20 4.81 -14.88
C ILE A 153 -25.02 6.34 -14.73
N ILE A 154 -26.10 7.08 -14.45
CA ILE A 154 -26.13 8.53 -14.28
C ILE A 154 -26.38 8.97 -12.83
N ILE A 155 -26.64 8.02 -11.94
CA ILE A 155 -26.94 8.30 -10.54
C ILE A 155 -25.63 8.18 -9.74
N ILE A 156 -25.26 9.28 -9.10
CA ILE A 156 -24.13 9.31 -8.16
C ILE A 156 -24.73 9.33 -6.76
N GLN A 157 -24.47 8.27 -6.00
CA GLN A 157 -25.01 8.13 -4.64
C GLN A 157 -23.91 7.80 -3.65
N MET A 158 -23.94 8.49 -2.51
CA MET A 158 -23.05 8.19 -1.38
C MET A 158 -23.79 7.27 -0.40
N ILE A 159 -23.26 6.07 -0.22
CA ILE A 159 -23.78 5.10 0.75
C ILE A 159 -22.77 4.83 1.86
N ARG A 160 -23.24 4.34 2.98
CA ARG A 160 -22.42 3.90 4.10
C ARG A 160 -22.39 2.39 4.15
N VAL A 161 -21.22 1.81 4.04
CA VAL A 161 -21.00 0.35 4.02
C VAL A 161 -20.09 -0.02 5.17
N PRO A 162 -20.37 -1.05 5.96
CA PRO A 162 -19.46 -1.54 6.98
C PRO A 162 -18.08 -1.90 6.41
N ALA A 163 -17.02 -1.59 7.14
CA ALA A 163 -15.64 -1.78 6.67
C ALA A 163 -15.35 -3.23 6.30
N PHE A 164 -15.88 -4.22 7.05
CA PHE A 164 -15.66 -5.63 6.73
C PHE A 164 -16.19 -6.04 5.34
N ILE A 165 -17.23 -5.38 4.85
CA ILE A 165 -17.76 -5.61 3.49
C ILE A 165 -16.82 -4.99 2.47
N VAL A 166 -16.46 -3.71 2.64
CA VAL A 166 -15.59 -2.98 1.69
C VAL A 166 -14.22 -3.66 1.58
N LEU A 167 -13.58 -3.92 2.72
CA LEU A 167 -12.25 -4.51 2.78
C LEU A 167 -12.27 -5.99 2.42
N GLY A 168 -13.36 -6.71 2.76
CA GLY A 168 -13.58 -8.09 2.35
C GLY A 168 -13.68 -8.23 0.82
N PHE A 169 -14.45 -7.37 0.15
CA PHE A 169 -14.49 -7.33 -1.31
C PHE A 169 -13.15 -6.93 -1.92
N TRP A 170 -12.45 -5.98 -1.33
CA TRP A 170 -11.15 -5.55 -1.80
C TRP A 170 -10.13 -6.70 -1.76
N ILE A 171 -9.99 -7.38 -0.62
CA ILE A 171 -9.03 -8.50 -0.48
C ILE A 171 -9.46 -9.72 -1.31
N PHE A 172 -10.75 -10.01 -1.40
CA PHE A 172 -11.25 -11.05 -2.28
C PHE A 172 -10.84 -10.80 -3.74
N GLY A 173 -10.97 -9.55 -4.20
CA GLY A 173 -10.50 -9.14 -5.53
C GLY A 173 -9.00 -9.37 -5.72
N GLN A 174 -8.16 -9.15 -4.69
CA GLN A 174 -6.72 -9.44 -4.77
C GLN A 174 -6.48 -10.95 -4.97
N PHE A 175 -7.10 -11.80 -4.16
CA PHE A 175 -6.99 -13.26 -4.29
C PHE A 175 -7.49 -13.77 -5.64
N PHE A 176 -8.60 -13.23 -6.12
CA PHE A 176 -9.16 -13.62 -7.41
C PHE A 176 -8.26 -13.24 -8.59
N SER A 177 -7.63 -12.06 -8.53
CA SER A 177 -6.79 -11.53 -9.60
C SER A 177 -5.34 -12.04 -9.56
N ALA A 178 -4.87 -12.47 -8.40
CA ALA A 178 -3.47 -12.89 -8.22
C ALA A 178 -3.00 -13.98 -9.19
N PRO A 179 -3.75 -15.07 -9.47
CA PRO A 179 -3.30 -16.09 -10.40
C PRO A 179 -3.09 -15.57 -11.83
N PHE A 180 -3.92 -14.61 -12.25
CA PHE A 180 -3.83 -14.05 -13.63
C PHE A 180 -2.68 -13.06 -13.80
N SER A 181 -2.04 -12.62 -12.71
CA SER A 181 -0.89 -11.74 -12.78
C SER A 181 0.43 -12.46 -13.04
N LEU A 182 0.47 -13.78 -12.87
CA LEU A 182 1.68 -14.58 -13.05
C LEU A 182 2.13 -14.64 -14.51
N ASP A 183 1.18 -14.57 -15.45
CA ASP A 183 1.44 -14.64 -16.88
C ASP A 183 1.59 -13.25 -17.54
N SER A 184 1.55 -12.16 -16.73
CA SER A 184 1.60 -10.79 -17.25
C SER A 184 2.98 -10.16 -17.09
N GLU A 185 3.46 -9.48 -18.13
CA GLU A 185 4.74 -8.75 -18.13
C GLU A 185 4.66 -7.42 -17.33
N GLY A 186 3.89 -7.38 -16.27
CA GLY A 186 3.71 -6.20 -15.41
C GLY A 186 2.27 -6.06 -14.94
N GLY A 187 2.01 -5.08 -14.09
CA GLY A 187 0.68 -4.82 -13.55
C GLY A 187 0.66 -4.66 -12.04
N THR A 188 -0.46 -5.01 -11.43
CA THR A 188 -0.62 -4.92 -9.98
C THR A 188 0.06 -6.08 -9.27
N ALA A 189 0.85 -5.79 -8.24
CA ALA A 189 1.51 -6.78 -7.39
C ALA A 189 0.52 -7.35 -6.35
N TYR A 190 -0.38 -8.22 -6.80
CA TYR A 190 -1.47 -8.76 -5.96
C TYR A 190 -0.96 -9.54 -4.77
N PHE A 191 0.11 -10.30 -4.90
CA PHE A 191 0.69 -11.06 -3.79
C PHE A 191 1.34 -10.15 -2.74
N ALA A 192 1.86 -8.96 -3.14
CA ALA A 192 2.28 -7.93 -2.20
C ALA A 192 1.09 -7.40 -1.39
N HIS A 193 -0.05 -7.16 -2.05
CA HIS A 193 -1.27 -6.72 -1.35
C HIS A 193 -1.78 -7.77 -0.36
N ILE A 194 -1.80 -9.04 -0.77
CA ILE A 194 -2.23 -10.16 0.08
C ILE A 194 -1.29 -10.30 1.29
N GLY A 195 0.03 -10.34 1.04
CA GLY A 195 1.04 -10.47 2.08
C GLY A 195 1.00 -9.31 3.08
N GLY A 196 0.93 -8.06 2.57
CA GLY A 196 0.79 -6.87 3.41
C GLY A 196 -0.49 -6.89 4.24
N PHE A 197 -1.63 -7.23 3.64
CA PHE A 197 -2.92 -7.30 4.33
C PHE A 197 -2.91 -8.32 5.48
N ILE A 198 -2.38 -9.53 5.23
CA ILE A 198 -2.26 -10.57 6.26
C ILE A 198 -1.32 -10.12 7.37
N ALA A 199 -0.16 -9.52 7.02
CA ALA A 199 0.77 -8.99 8.01
C ALA A 199 0.13 -7.94 8.91
N GLY A 200 -0.75 -7.11 8.35
CA GLY A 200 -1.47 -6.08 9.11
C GLY A 200 -2.56 -6.60 10.03
N MET A 201 -3.00 -7.85 9.89
CA MET A 201 -4.00 -8.48 10.76
C MET A 201 -3.40 -9.09 12.03
N ILE A 202 -2.07 -9.24 12.12
CA ILE A 202 -1.32 -9.85 13.22
C ILE A 202 -0.85 -8.77 14.19
#